data_89306aede8eb057fe782d2457a4e69e5
#
_entry.id   89306aede8eb057fe782d2457a4e69e5
#
_cell.length_a   1.000
_cell.length_b   1.000
_cell.length_c   1.000
_cell.angle_alpha   90.00
_cell.angle_beta   90.00
_cell.angle_gamma   90.00
#
_symmetry.space_group_name_H-M   'P 1'
#
loop_
_entity.id
_entity.type
_entity.pdbx_description
1 polymer ?
#
loop_
_entity_poly.entity_id
_entity_poly.type
_entity_poly.pdbx_seq_one_letter_code
_entity_poly.pdbx_strand_id
1 'polypeptide(L)'
;AADSERYYDPLDYRPISITQQPDGNWTATSQDYVHLVIVGFNRMGRSLLLEALRICHYANYDDRLPTDERIRTHITLVDREMESQKDYFKAQFPYIESQIGDIEVEYCHDDICSTAMRTRLQQWAQNKHCMLTVAICVHDPDLSLSLGLNLPHEVYQHQCRVLIRQDFNNDLSSIVDDEQGRYRYVKVFGMVDRGMKKNILQDKLALYVNYLYDCCYTDESLKQKEVLKKMYE
;
A
#
# COMPACT_ATOMS: atom_id res chain seq x y z
N ALA A 1 -18.10 17.56 -8.07
CA ALA A 1 -16.83 18.30 -7.84
C ALA A 1 -16.16 17.94 -6.50
N ALA A 2 -16.78 17.12 -5.65
CA ALA A 2 -16.22 16.75 -4.33
C ALA A 2 -15.45 15.41 -4.32
N ASP A 3 -15.40 14.69 -5.43
CA ASP A 3 -14.77 13.36 -5.49
C ASP A 3 -13.34 13.36 -6.04
N SER A 4 -12.81 14.50 -6.48
CA SER A 4 -11.46 14.60 -7.06
C SER A 4 -10.34 14.63 -6.01
N GLU A 5 -10.65 14.74 -4.74
CA GLU A 5 -9.69 14.73 -3.64
C GLU A 5 -9.72 13.45 -2.81
N ARG A 6 -10.31 12.39 -3.29
CA ARG A 6 -10.07 11.11 -2.66
C ARG A 6 -8.60 10.77 -2.82
N TYR A 7 -7.85 11.06 -1.77
CA TYR A 7 -6.55 10.48 -1.54
C TYR A 7 -6.71 8.97 -1.76
N TYR A 8 -6.21 8.51 -2.88
CA TYR A 8 -6.17 7.10 -3.17
C TYR A 8 -5.13 6.52 -2.23
N ASP A 9 -5.55 6.06 -1.07
CA ASP A 9 -4.68 5.23 -0.24
C ASP A 9 -4.31 4.01 -1.09
N PRO A 10 -3.04 3.84 -1.47
CA PRO A 10 -2.61 2.74 -2.32
C PRO A 10 -2.92 1.37 -1.71
N LEU A 11 -3.19 1.34 -0.42
CA LEU A 11 -3.52 0.15 0.35
C LEU A 11 -5.02 0.11 0.76
N ASP A 12 -5.85 1.05 0.30
CA ASP A 12 -7.31 1.04 0.50
C ASP A 12 -7.97 0.11 -0.53
N TYR A 13 -8.17 -1.12 -0.13
CA TYR A 13 -8.83 -2.16 -0.93
C TYR A 13 -10.26 -2.39 -0.44
N ARG A 14 -11.17 -1.49 -0.82
CA ARG A 14 -12.59 -1.54 -0.45
C ARG A 14 -13.38 -2.77 -0.93
N PRO A 15 -12.97 -3.50 -1.96
CA PRO A 15 -13.83 -4.55 -2.51
C PRO A 15 -13.82 -5.88 -1.75
N ILE A 16 -13.10 -6.02 -0.65
CA ILE A 16 -13.19 -7.23 0.15
C ILE A 16 -14.53 -7.26 0.86
N SER A 17 -15.45 -8.03 0.31
CA SER A 17 -16.79 -8.18 0.85
C SER A 17 -16.81 -9.17 1.99
N ILE A 18 -17.39 -8.78 3.12
CA ILE A 18 -17.72 -9.65 4.24
C ILE A 18 -19.25 -9.75 4.35
N THR A 19 -19.75 -10.96 4.55
CA THR A 19 -21.18 -11.23 4.68
C THR A 19 -21.44 -11.91 6.02
N GLN A 20 -22.46 -11.44 6.74
CA GLN A 20 -22.92 -12.10 7.95
C GLN A 20 -23.71 -13.35 7.57
N GLN A 21 -23.30 -14.49 8.13
CA GLN A 21 -24.00 -15.76 7.96
C GLN A 21 -25.22 -15.83 8.90
N PRO A 22 -26.19 -16.74 8.63
CA PRO A 22 -27.37 -16.93 9.49
C PRO A 22 -27.02 -17.30 10.94
N ASP A 23 -25.87 -17.88 11.19
CA ASP A 23 -25.34 -18.22 12.52
C ASP A 23 -24.74 -17.04 13.28
N GLY A 24 -24.76 -15.84 12.67
CA GLY A 24 -24.17 -14.61 13.22
C GLY A 24 -22.68 -14.43 12.96
N ASN A 25 -21.99 -15.42 12.39
CA ASN A 25 -20.60 -15.33 12.02
C ASN A 25 -20.40 -14.48 10.76
N TRP A 26 -19.26 -13.81 10.66
CA TRP A 26 -18.85 -13.06 9.47
C TRP A 26 -17.92 -13.91 8.64
N THR A 27 -18.21 -14.03 7.34
CA THR A 27 -17.33 -14.70 6.37
C THR A 27 -17.03 -13.80 5.21
N ALA A 28 -15.78 -13.85 4.74
CA ALA A 28 -15.43 -13.22 3.49
C ALA A 28 -15.99 -14.01 2.32
N THR A 29 -16.65 -13.31 1.40
CA THR A 29 -17.24 -13.91 0.20
C THR A 29 -16.36 -13.71 -1.04
N SER A 30 -15.34 -12.86 -0.94
CA SER A 30 -14.45 -12.55 -2.05
C SER A 30 -13.22 -13.47 -2.07
N GLN A 31 -12.87 -13.95 -3.25
CA GLN A 31 -11.60 -14.63 -3.54
C GLN A 31 -10.45 -13.64 -3.82
N ASP A 32 -10.73 -12.34 -3.74
CA ASP A 32 -9.77 -11.31 -4.07
C ASP A 32 -8.71 -11.20 -2.99
N TYR A 33 -7.47 -11.02 -3.40
CA TYR A 33 -6.33 -10.84 -2.52
C TYR A 33 -5.50 -9.63 -2.95
N VAL A 34 -4.89 -9.00 -1.97
CA VAL A 34 -4.00 -7.86 -2.17
C VAL A 34 -2.61 -8.35 -2.50
N HIS A 35 -1.99 -7.77 -3.54
CA HIS A 35 -0.60 -8.02 -3.88
C HIS A 35 0.15 -6.70 -4.05
N LEU A 36 1.08 -6.43 -3.14
CA LEU A 36 1.97 -5.29 -3.18
C LEU A 36 3.36 -5.71 -3.67
N VAL A 37 3.80 -5.17 -4.80
CA VAL A 37 5.16 -5.35 -5.33
C VAL A 37 5.97 -4.09 -5.02
N ILE A 38 7.03 -4.22 -4.25
CA ILE A 38 7.95 -3.13 -3.90
C ILE A 38 9.26 -3.30 -4.66
N VAL A 39 9.57 -2.37 -5.55
CA VAL A 39 10.79 -2.35 -6.36
C VAL A 39 11.81 -1.41 -5.76
N GLY A 40 12.95 -1.94 -5.35
CA GLY A 40 13.97 -1.24 -4.58
C GLY A 40 13.77 -1.39 -3.07
N PHE A 41 14.56 -2.29 -2.46
CA PHE A 41 14.47 -2.58 -1.02
C PHE A 41 15.45 -1.72 -0.20
N ASN A 42 15.60 -0.45 -0.59
CA ASN A 42 16.32 0.59 0.12
C ASN A 42 15.53 1.12 1.33
N ARG A 43 15.97 2.24 1.92
CA ARG A 43 15.31 2.84 3.09
C ARG A 43 13.81 3.09 2.85
N MET A 44 13.42 3.59 1.67
CA MET A 44 12.00 3.86 1.34
C MET A 44 11.21 2.56 1.21
N GLY A 45 11.73 1.59 0.46
CA GLY A 45 11.09 0.28 0.29
C GLY A 45 10.91 -0.46 1.61
N ARG A 46 11.93 -0.42 2.49
CA ARG A 46 11.83 -0.98 3.86
C ARG A 46 10.77 -0.28 4.70
N SER A 47 10.69 1.05 4.64
CA SER A 47 9.65 1.80 5.36
C SER A 47 8.26 1.45 4.84
N LEU A 48 8.10 1.31 3.53
CA LEU A 48 6.83 0.88 2.93
C LEU A 48 6.47 -0.55 3.33
N LEU A 49 7.44 -1.48 3.35
CA LEU A 49 7.21 -2.84 3.86
C LEU A 49 6.72 -2.82 5.32
N LEU A 50 7.40 -2.08 6.21
CA LEU A 50 7.02 -2.00 7.62
C LEU A 50 5.60 -1.46 7.80
N GLU A 51 5.25 -0.42 7.04
CA GLU A 51 3.90 0.12 7.07
C GLU A 51 2.87 -0.85 6.50
N ALA A 52 3.18 -1.55 5.40
CA ALA A 52 2.32 -2.57 4.83
C ALA A 52 2.09 -3.73 5.82
N LEU A 53 3.13 -4.20 6.51
CA LEU A 53 3.02 -5.22 7.55
C LEU A 53 2.16 -4.78 8.75
N ARG A 54 2.03 -3.48 8.97
CA ARG A 54 1.22 -2.91 10.04
C ARG A 54 -0.25 -2.75 9.67
N ILE A 55 -0.59 -2.53 8.40
CA ILE A 55 -1.94 -2.12 8.00
C ILE A 55 -2.64 -3.06 7.00
N CYS A 56 -1.91 -3.93 6.28
CA CYS A 56 -2.49 -4.77 5.23
C CYS A 56 -3.13 -6.06 5.76
N HIS A 57 -3.93 -5.94 6.81
CA HIS A 57 -4.69 -7.03 7.40
C HIS A 57 -6.15 -6.96 6.93
N TYR A 58 -6.60 -7.98 6.21
CA TYR A 58 -7.93 -7.96 5.59
C TYR A 58 -8.83 -9.05 6.15
N ALA A 59 -10.13 -8.75 6.19
CA ALA A 59 -11.16 -9.59 6.80
C ALA A 59 -11.43 -10.91 6.05
N ASN A 60 -10.86 -11.10 4.87
CA ASN A 60 -10.97 -12.34 4.08
C ASN A 60 -9.95 -13.41 4.47
N TYR A 61 -9.02 -13.13 5.39
CA TYR A 61 -8.16 -14.13 6.00
C TYR A 61 -8.93 -14.90 7.09
N ASP A 62 -8.89 -16.22 7.03
CA ASP A 62 -9.45 -17.09 8.07
C ASP A 62 -8.40 -18.15 8.47
N ASP A 63 -7.92 -18.09 9.70
CA ASP A 63 -6.89 -18.99 10.24
C ASP A 63 -7.44 -20.39 10.56
N ARG A 64 -8.76 -20.57 10.57
CA ARG A 64 -9.43 -21.87 10.76
C ARG A 64 -9.38 -22.73 9.50
N LEU A 65 -9.20 -22.10 8.32
CA LEU A 65 -9.06 -22.82 7.06
C LEU A 65 -7.71 -23.53 6.93
N PRO A 66 -7.63 -24.63 6.15
CA PRO A 66 -6.37 -25.21 5.73
C PRO A 66 -5.44 -24.15 5.12
N THR A 67 -4.14 -24.31 5.29
CA THR A 67 -3.14 -23.28 4.89
C THR A 67 -3.20 -22.91 3.41
N ASP A 68 -3.54 -23.87 2.55
CA ASP A 68 -3.69 -23.72 1.10
C ASP A 68 -5.00 -23.06 0.66
N GLU A 69 -6.00 -22.99 1.55
CA GLU A 69 -7.28 -22.32 1.31
C GLU A 69 -7.31 -20.88 1.86
N ARG A 70 -6.31 -20.48 2.64
CA ARG A 70 -6.24 -19.16 3.24
C ARG A 70 -5.92 -18.09 2.22
N ILE A 71 -6.72 -17.03 2.18
CA ILE A 71 -6.45 -15.86 1.34
C ILE A 71 -5.53 -14.92 2.12
N ARG A 72 -4.29 -14.78 1.67
CA ARG A 72 -3.29 -13.92 2.29
C ARG A 72 -3.01 -12.68 1.46
N THR A 73 -2.56 -11.64 2.14
CA THR A 73 -1.91 -10.51 1.48
C THR A 73 -0.52 -10.95 1.02
N HIS A 74 -0.19 -10.69 -0.24
CA HIS A 74 1.15 -10.96 -0.79
C HIS A 74 1.95 -9.68 -0.90
N ILE A 75 3.20 -9.71 -0.43
CA ILE A 75 4.16 -8.63 -0.61
C ILE A 75 5.41 -9.20 -1.27
N THR A 76 5.70 -8.78 -2.50
CA THR A 76 6.90 -9.19 -3.24
C THR A 76 7.89 -8.02 -3.28
N LEU A 77 9.07 -8.24 -2.75
CA LEU A 77 10.18 -7.28 -2.73
C LEU A 77 11.15 -7.63 -3.85
N VAL A 78 11.45 -6.69 -4.74
CA VAL A 78 12.33 -6.89 -5.88
C VAL A 78 13.52 -5.95 -5.80
N ASP A 79 14.73 -6.49 -5.69
CA ASP A 79 15.96 -5.72 -5.67
C ASP A 79 17.14 -6.53 -6.24
N ARG A 80 18.04 -5.87 -6.96
CA ARG A 80 19.27 -6.49 -7.49
C ARG A 80 20.29 -6.83 -6.39
N GLU A 81 20.19 -6.16 -5.25
CA GLU A 81 21.06 -6.37 -4.07
C GLU A 81 20.27 -7.02 -2.92
N MET A 82 19.26 -7.81 -3.23
CA MET A 82 18.29 -8.33 -2.26
C MET A 82 18.95 -9.00 -1.06
N GLU A 83 19.96 -9.83 -1.26
CA GLU A 83 20.55 -10.62 -0.18
C GLU A 83 21.12 -9.71 0.93
N SER A 84 21.92 -8.69 0.57
CA SER A 84 22.51 -7.77 1.55
C SER A 84 21.43 -6.90 2.24
N GLN A 85 20.42 -6.48 1.51
CA GLN A 85 19.33 -5.65 2.03
C GLN A 85 18.42 -6.45 2.98
N LYS A 86 18.15 -7.71 2.64
CA LYS A 86 17.36 -8.64 3.44
C LYS A 86 18.05 -8.97 4.77
N ASP A 87 19.36 -9.29 4.71
CA ASP A 87 20.13 -9.60 5.91
C ASP A 87 20.14 -8.41 6.88
N TYR A 88 20.36 -7.20 6.35
CA TYR A 88 20.30 -5.98 7.15
C TYR A 88 18.91 -5.76 7.77
N PHE A 89 17.84 -5.98 7.01
CA PHE A 89 16.46 -5.84 7.49
C PHE A 89 16.15 -6.87 8.59
N LYS A 90 16.50 -8.14 8.36
CA LYS A 90 16.26 -9.23 9.33
C LYS A 90 17.08 -9.07 10.61
N ALA A 91 18.27 -8.47 10.53
CA ALA A 91 19.05 -8.14 11.73
C ALA A 91 18.35 -7.06 12.59
N GLN A 92 17.65 -6.11 11.97
CA GLN A 92 16.88 -5.08 12.69
C GLN A 92 15.54 -5.58 13.21
N PHE A 93 14.87 -6.46 12.46
CA PHE A 93 13.51 -6.93 12.71
C PHE A 93 13.40 -8.47 12.66
N PRO A 94 14.07 -9.20 13.56
CA PRO A 94 14.25 -10.64 13.45
C PRO A 94 12.94 -11.45 13.56
N TYR A 95 11.91 -10.87 14.18
CA TYR A 95 10.67 -11.60 14.47
C TYR A 95 9.45 -11.08 13.70
N ILE A 96 9.60 -10.01 12.89
CA ILE A 96 8.45 -9.30 12.35
C ILE A 96 7.59 -10.19 11.42
N GLU A 97 8.22 -11.02 10.60
CA GLU A 97 7.50 -11.89 9.66
C GLU A 97 6.91 -13.14 10.33
N SER A 98 7.56 -13.65 11.37
CA SER A 98 7.14 -14.90 12.05
C SER A 98 5.88 -14.72 12.88
N GLN A 99 5.49 -13.49 13.19
CA GLN A 99 4.31 -13.17 14.01
C GLN A 99 3.07 -12.81 13.17
N ILE A 100 3.23 -12.70 11.84
CA ILE A 100 2.17 -12.28 10.93
C ILE A 100 1.76 -13.49 10.08
N GLY A 101 0.56 -14.03 10.33
CA GLY A 101 0.07 -15.22 9.64
C GLY A 101 -0.71 -14.96 8.34
N ASP A 102 -1.26 -13.76 8.21
CA ASP A 102 -2.15 -13.34 7.12
C ASP A 102 -1.43 -12.57 5.99
N ILE A 103 -0.13 -12.30 6.14
CA ILE A 103 0.71 -11.67 5.13
C ILE A 103 1.85 -12.61 4.76
N GLU A 104 2.09 -12.77 3.47
CA GLU A 104 3.20 -13.52 2.90
C GLU A 104 4.19 -12.57 2.24
N VAL A 105 5.47 -12.63 2.67
CA VAL A 105 6.55 -11.77 2.15
C VAL A 105 7.53 -12.61 1.34
N GLU A 106 7.69 -12.24 0.06
CA GLU A 106 8.65 -12.85 -0.86
C GLU A 106 9.80 -11.88 -1.15
N TYR A 107 11.03 -12.37 -1.05
CA TYR A 107 12.25 -11.62 -1.37
C TYR A 107 12.82 -12.12 -2.70
N CYS A 108 12.76 -11.29 -3.74
CA CYS A 108 13.24 -11.61 -5.07
C CYS A 108 14.54 -10.87 -5.36
N HIS A 109 15.63 -11.65 -5.50
CA HIS A 109 16.89 -11.15 -6.03
C HIS A 109 16.80 -11.10 -7.55
N ASP A 110 16.22 -10.06 -8.09
CA ASP A 110 15.96 -9.93 -9.53
C ASP A 110 15.87 -8.44 -9.93
N ASP A 111 15.81 -8.21 -11.23
CA ASP A 111 15.53 -6.90 -11.83
C ASP A 111 14.08 -6.84 -12.30
N ILE A 112 13.40 -5.74 -11.98
CA ILE A 112 12.03 -5.51 -12.45
C ILE A 112 11.92 -5.55 -13.99
N CYS A 113 13.01 -5.26 -14.70
CA CYS A 113 13.11 -5.32 -16.16
C CYS A 113 13.42 -6.71 -16.69
N SER A 114 13.75 -7.69 -15.85
CA SER A 114 14.02 -9.05 -16.28
C SER A 114 12.80 -9.69 -16.97
N THR A 115 13.04 -10.58 -17.91
CA THR A 115 11.96 -11.30 -18.59
C THR A 115 11.11 -12.10 -17.58
N ALA A 116 11.75 -12.70 -16.58
CA ALA A 116 11.06 -13.48 -15.54
C ALA A 116 10.11 -12.59 -14.74
N MET A 117 10.60 -11.45 -14.22
CA MET A 117 9.78 -10.54 -13.42
C MET A 117 8.68 -9.88 -14.25
N ARG A 118 8.96 -9.50 -15.50
CA ARG A 118 7.94 -8.96 -16.41
C ARG A 118 6.82 -9.96 -16.68
N THR A 119 7.15 -11.24 -16.87
CA THR A 119 6.15 -12.31 -17.03
C THR A 119 5.30 -12.48 -15.77
N ARG A 120 5.91 -12.45 -14.59
CA ARG A 120 5.18 -12.50 -13.32
C ARG A 120 4.21 -11.32 -13.16
N LEU A 121 4.66 -10.10 -13.47
CA LEU A 121 3.81 -8.89 -13.42
C LEU A 121 2.61 -9.00 -14.37
N GLN A 122 2.81 -9.54 -15.58
CA GLN A 122 1.72 -9.79 -16.54
C GLN A 122 0.71 -10.78 -15.98
N GLN A 123 1.16 -11.90 -15.43
CA GLN A 123 0.30 -12.92 -14.81
C GLN A 123 -0.51 -12.35 -13.64
N TRP A 124 0.12 -11.59 -12.75
CA TRP A 124 -0.56 -10.95 -11.62
C TRP A 124 -1.57 -9.91 -12.07
N ALA A 125 -1.22 -9.07 -13.05
CA ALA A 125 -2.13 -8.05 -13.58
C ALA A 125 -3.35 -8.65 -14.28
N GLN A 126 -3.19 -9.78 -14.97
CA GLN A 126 -4.28 -10.49 -15.67
C GLN A 126 -5.16 -11.32 -14.74
N ASN A 127 -4.69 -11.62 -13.52
CA ASN A 127 -5.47 -12.37 -12.55
C ASN A 127 -6.57 -11.49 -11.96
N LYS A 128 -7.83 -11.80 -12.30
CA LYS A 128 -9.02 -11.03 -11.87
C LYS A 128 -9.19 -10.94 -10.34
N HIS A 129 -8.58 -11.86 -9.59
CA HIS A 129 -8.64 -11.88 -8.13
C HIS A 129 -7.43 -11.19 -7.48
N CYS A 130 -6.43 -10.78 -8.26
CA CYS A 130 -5.25 -10.10 -7.76
C CYS A 130 -5.44 -8.59 -7.78
N MET A 131 -5.50 -7.96 -6.63
CA MET A 131 -5.52 -6.51 -6.49
C MET A 131 -4.08 -5.99 -6.43
N LEU A 132 -3.46 -5.85 -7.62
CA LEU A 132 -2.05 -5.52 -7.77
C LEU A 132 -1.77 -4.04 -7.55
N THR A 133 -0.78 -3.76 -6.70
CA THR A 133 -0.12 -2.45 -6.59
C THR A 133 1.38 -2.63 -6.79
N VAL A 134 2.00 -1.82 -7.63
CA VAL A 134 3.44 -1.80 -7.87
C VAL A 134 4.00 -0.47 -7.37
N ALA A 135 4.88 -0.50 -6.36
CA ALA A 135 5.53 0.66 -5.79
C ALA A 135 7.01 0.69 -6.19
N ILE A 136 7.40 1.68 -6.98
CA ILE A 136 8.78 1.89 -7.42
C ILE A 136 9.48 2.80 -6.40
N CYS A 137 10.36 2.22 -5.61
CA CYS A 137 11.07 2.88 -4.50
C CYS A 137 12.56 3.11 -4.81
N VAL A 138 12.98 3.01 -6.07
CA VAL A 138 14.37 3.21 -6.48
C VAL A 138 14.86 4.60 -6.05
N HIS A 139 16.15 4.71 -5.70
CA HIS A 139 16.68 5.95 -5.13
C HIS A 139 16.74 7.09 -6.16
N ASP A 140 17.06 6.77 -7.40
CA ASP A 140 17.11 7.74 -8.50
C ASP A 140 15.68 8.04 -9.00
N PRO A 141 15.22 9.32 -8.92
CA PRO A 141 13.86 9.70 -9.34
C PRO A 141 13.59 9.50 -10.83
N ASP A 142 14.58 9.76 -11.68
CA ASP A 142 14.44 9.62 -13.15
C ASP A 142 14.35 8.14 -13.53
N LEU A 143 15.17 7.30 -12.91
CA LEU A 143 15.08 5.85 -13.06
C LEU A 143 13.74 5.32 -12.51
N SER A 144 13.28 5.81 -11.36
CA SER A 144 11.97 5.43 -10.80
C SER A 144 10.84 5.75 -11.77
N LEU A 145 10.86 6.94 -12.38
CA LEU A 145 9.87 7.34 -13.37
C LEU A 145 9.95 6.47 -14.62
N SER A 146 11.15 6.27 -15.15
CA SER A 146 11.38 5.41 -16.31
C SER A 146 10.86 3.99 -16.08
N LEU A 147 11.18 3.38 -14.95
CA LEU A 147 10.70 2.04 -14.59
C LEU A 147 9.17 2.00 -14.45
N GLY A 148 8.58 2.98 -13.74
CA GLY A 148 7.14 3.02 -13.50
C GLY A 148 6.31 3.28 -14.76
N LEU A 149 6.84 3.93 -15.78
CA LEU A 149 6.17 4.16 -17.06
C LEU A 149 6.40 3.04 -18.09
N ASN A 150 7.37 2.14 -17.85
CA ASN A 150 7.76 1.05 -18.76
C ASN A 150 7.44 -0.35 -18.22
N LEU A 151 6.53 -0.47 -17.27
CA LEU A 151 6.00 -1.78 -16.83
C LEU A 151 5.27 -2.49 -17.98
N PRO A 152 5.00 -3.80 -17.87
CA PRO A 152 4.18 -4.51 -18.85
C PRO A 152 2.86 -3.83 -19.11
N HIS A 153 2.40 -3.88 -20.38
CA HIS A 153 1.18 -3.19 -20.81
C HIS A 153 -0.06 -3.58 -20.00
N GLU A 154 -0.12 -4.84 -19.58
CA GLU A 154 -1.20 -5.44 -18.81
C GLU A 154 -1.41 -4.73 -17.46
N VAL A 155 -0.34 -4.25 -16.84
CA VAL A 155 -0.42 -3.49 -15.58
C VAL A 155 -1.30 -2.25 -15.74
N TYR A 156 -1.15 -1.53 -16.83
CA TYR A 156 -1.97 -0.32 -17.09
C TYR A 156 -3.35 -0.66 -17.63
N GLN A 157 -3.45 -1.68 -18.47
CA GLN A 157 -4.71 -2.11 -19.10
C GLN A 157 -5.70 -2.63 -18.05
N HIS A 158 -5.21 -3.40 -17.07
CA HIS A 158 -6.03 -3.94 -15.97
C HIS A 158 -6.15 -3.01 -14.78
N GLN A 159 -5.79 -1.73 -14.95
CA GLN A 159 -5.98 -0.67 -13.96
C GLN A 159 -5.27 -0.94 -12.63
N CYS A 160 -4.13 -1.65 -12.67
CA CYS A 160 -3.29 -1.86 -11.51
C CYS A 160 -2.71 -0.52 -11.04
N ARG A 161 -2.58 -0.36 -9.75
CA ARG A 161 -2.01 0.85 -9.16
C ARG A 161 -0.50 0.84 -9.32
N VAL A 162 0.06 1.95 -9.77
CA VAL A 162 1.51 2.14 -9.85
C VAL A 162 1.89 3.39 -9.09
N LEU A 163 2.75 3.23 -8.11
CA LEU A 163 3.27 4.29 -7.27
C LEU A 163 4.73 4.54 -7.63
N ILE A 164 5.08 5.77 -7.99
CA ILE A 164 6.43 6.13 -8.41
C ILE A 164 7.00 7.11 -7.39
N ARG A 165 8.15 6.75 -6.79
CA ARG A 165 8.86 7.65 -5.91
C ARG A 165 9.42 8.83 -6.68
N GLN A 166 9.11 10.04 -6.20
CA GLN A 166 9.69 11.30 -6.66
C GLN A 166 10.04 12.16 -5.45
N ASP A 167 11.17 12.85 -5.49
CA ASP A 167 11.60 13.71 -4.38
C ASP A 167 11.00 15.12 -4.50
N PHE A 168 10.79 15.60 -5.73
CA PHE A 168 10.25 16.92 -6.03
C PHE A 168 9.18 16.86 -7.13
N ASN A 169 8.32 17.86 -7.15
CA ASN A 169 7.36 18.02 -8.23
C ASN A 169 8.12 18.54 -9.47
N ASN A 170 8.22 17.74 -10.50
CA ASN A 170 8.81 18.10 -11.79
C ASN A 170 7.74 18.08 -12.89
N ASP A 171 8.02 18.71 -14.04
CA ASP A 171 7.06 18.80 -15.15
C ASP A 171 6.62 17.43 -15.67
N LEU A 172 7.39 16.38 -15.43
CA LEU A 172 7.05 15.00 -15.79
C LEU A 172 5.95 14.41 -14.90
N SER A 173 5.74 14.95 -13.69
CA SER A 173 4.60 14.56 -12.87
C SER A 173 3.25 14.91 -13.52
N SER A 174 3.23 15.95 -14.38
CA SER A 174 2.04 16.33 -15.13
C SER A 174 1.60 15.26 -16.16
N ILE A 175 2.54 14.44 -16.66
CA ILE A 175 2.23 13.33 -17.59
C ILE A 175 1.46 12.22 -16.87
N VAL A 176 1.71 12.07 -15.57
CA VAL A 176 1.08 11.07 -14.71
C VAL A 176 -0.29 11.54 -14.22
N ASP A 177 -0.55 12.84 -14.22
CA ASP A 177 -1.82 13.43 -13.77
C ASP A 177 -2.93 13.43 -14.85
N ASP A 178 -2.69 12.80 -16.02
CA ASP A 178 -3.74 12.61 -17.02
C ASP A 178 -4.77 11.58 -16.55
N GLU A 179 -5.86 12.07 -15.98
CA GLU A 179 -6.94 11.24 -15.41
C GLU A 179 -7.67 10.36 -16.43
N GLN A 180 -7.51 10.62 -17.72
CA GLN A 180 -8.20 9.88 -18.80
C GLN A 180 -7.25 9.00 -19.62
N GLY A 181 -5.94 9.15 -19.45
CA GLY A 181 -4.92 8.46 -20.22
C GLY A 181 -4.58 7.05 -19.75
N ARG A 182 -3.61 6.45 -20.43
CA ARG A 182 -3.04 5.14 -20.12
C ARG A 182 -2.55 5.05 -18.66
N TYR A 183 -2.05 6.16 -18.11
CA TYR A 183 -1.38 6.24 -16.82
C TYR A 183 -2.26 6.75 -15.69
N ARG A 184 -3.58 6.75 -15.83
CA ARG A 184 -4.51 7.30 -14.82
C ARG A 184 -4.40 6.69 -13.43
N TYR A 185 -3.90 5.45 -13.32
CA TYR A 185 -3.66 4.76 -12.06
C TYR A 185 -2.21 4.83 -11.58
N VAL A 186 -1.38 5.60 -12.29
CA VAL A 186 -0.02 5.91 -11.86
C VAL A 186 -0.07 7.14 -10.97
N LYS A 187 0.55 7.09 -9.80
CA LYS A 187 0.62 8.20 -8.85
C LYS A 187 2.06 8.38 -8.35
N VAL A 188 2.43 9.59 -8.08
CA VAL A 188 3.73 9.91 -7.49
C VAL A 188 3.63 10.04 -5.99
N PHE A 189 4.64 9.59 -5.26
CA PHE A 189 4.71 9.67 -3.80
C PHE A 189 6.13 10.01 -3.33
N GLY A 190 6.30 10.29 -2.03
CA GLY A 190 7.60 10.55 -1.41
C GLY A 190 8.09 11.99 -1.58
N MET A 191 7.28 12.88 -2.14
CA MET A 191 7.65 14.29 -2.30
C MET A 191 7.81 14.97 -0.95
N VAL A 192 8.96 15.64 -0.75
CA VAL A 192 9.34 16.31 0.50
C VAL A 192 8.34 17.40 0.88
N ASP A 193 7.91 18.20 -0.07
CA ASP A 193 6.93 19.27 0.14
C ASP A 193 5.55 18.75 0.59
N ARG A 194 5.13 17.58 0.11
CA ARG A 194 3.90 16.91 0.58
C ARG A 194 4.08 16.29 1.96
N GLY A 195 5.21 15.62 2.21
CA GLY A 195 5.53 15.03 3.50
C GLY A 195 5.73 16.04 4.63
N MET A 196 6.08 17.28 4.30
CA MET A 196 6.28 18.39 5.25
C MET A 196 4.99 19.16 5.56
N LYS A 197 3.86 18.82 4.97
CA LYS A 197 2.59 19.48 5.31
C LYS A 197 2.24 19.20 6.77
N LYS A 198 1.89 20.27 7.49
CA LYS A 198 1.53 20.25 8.91
C LYS A 198 0.48 19.18 9.26
N ASN A 199 -0.43 18.90 8.35
CA ASN A 199 -1.50 17.92 8.51
C ASN A 199 -0.99 16.45 8.58
N ILE A 200 0.12 16.14 7.90
CA ILE A 200 0.75 14.80 7.91
C ILE A 200 1.63 14.67 9.16
N LEU A 201 2.34 15.76 9.54
CA LEU A 201 3.22 15.75 10.71
C LEU A 201 2.45 15.73 12.05
N GLN A 202 1.18 16.12 12.06
CA GLN A 202 0.37 16.22 13.29
C GLN A 202 -0.41 14.96 13.64
N ASP A 203 -0.25 13.87 12.93
CA ASP A 203 -0.99 12.61 13.14
C ASP A 203 -2.44 12.84 13.61
N LYS A 204 -3.22 13.53 12.78
CA LYS A 204 -4.61 13.92 13.11
C LYS A 204 -5.48 12.73 13.49
N LEU A 205 -5.16 11.54 12.97
CA LEU A 205 -5.89 10.33 13.30
C LEU A 205 -5.63 9.89 14.74
N ALA A 206 -4.38 9.95 15.22
CA ALA A 206 -4.05 9.63 16.60
C ALA A 206 -4.67 10.64 17.59
N LEU A 207 -4.68 11.92 17.21
CA LEU A 207 -5.39 12.96 17.98
C LEU A 207 -6.90 12.72 18.01
N TYR A 208 -7.49 12.29 16.89
CA TYR A 208 -8.92 11.98 16.81
C TYR A 208 -9.27 10.72 17.64
N VAL A 209 -8.45 9.67 17.58
CA VAL A 209 -8.64 8.48 18.40
C VAL A 209 -8.50 8.79 19.89
N ASN A 210 -7.50 9.57 20.30
CA ASN A 210 -7.34 10.03 21.68
C ASN A 210 -8.56 10.84 22.14
N TYR A 211 -9.05 11.71 21.28
CA TYR A 211 -10.23 12.51 21.55
C TYR A 211 -11.50 11.64 21.73
N LEU A 212 -11.71 10.66 20.84
CA LEU A 212 -12.83 9.72 20.98
C LEU A 212 -12.71 8.90 22.28
N TYR A 213 -11.50 8.49 22.65
CA TYR A 213 -11.26 7.81 23.90
C TYR A 213 -11.63 8.67 25.10
N ASP A 214 -11.18 9.93 25.14
CA ASP A 214 -11.54 10.89 26.18
C ASP A 214 -13.05 11.12 26.25
N CYS A 215 -13.74 11.21 25.11
CA CYS A 215 -15.20 11.36 25.07
C CYS A 215 -15.94 10.13 25.62
N CYS A 216 -15.41 8.93 25.46
CA CYS A 216 -16.02 7.70 25.96
C CYS A 216 -15.88 7.55 27.49
N TYR A 217 -14.88 8.20 28.09
CA TYR A 217 -14.54 8.02 29.51
C TYR A 217 -14.76 9.28 30.37
N THR A 218 -15.01 10.42 29.75
CA THR A 218 -15.33 11.68 30.44
C THR A 218 -16.71 12.19 30.01
N ASP A 219 -17.60 12.38 30.95
CA ASP A 219 -19.00 12.80 30.76
C ASP A 219 -19.14 14.28 30.29
N GLU A 220 -18.16 14.83 29.59
CA GLU A 220 -18.10 16.23 29.18
C GLU A 220 -18.43 16.44 27.69
N SER A 221 -19.72 16.43 27.36
CA SER A 221 -20.23 16.77 26.02
C SER A 221 -19.91 18.19 25.52
N LEU A 222 -19.39 19.05 26.35
CA LEU A 222 -19.11 20.49 26.07
C LEU A 222 -17.73 20.74 25.44
N LYS A 223 -16.74 19.89 25.68
CA LYS A 223 -15.40 20.01 25.02
C LYS A 223 -15.40 19.58 23.56
N GLN A 224 -16.43 18.88 23.13
CA GLN A 224 -16.54 18.36 21.75
C GLN A 224 -16.44 19.44 20.68
N LYS A 225 -17.14 20.54 20.82
CA LYS A 225 -17.18 21.61 19.81
C LYS A 225 -15.86 22.38 19.72
N GLU A 226 -15.18 22.61 20.84
CA GLU A 226 -13.92 23.36 20.86
C GLU A 226 -12.73 22.57 20.31
N VAL A 227 -12.68 21.27 20.60
CA VAL A 227 -11.60 20.40 20.09
C VAL A 227 -11.78 20.16 18.60
N LEU A 228 -12.98 19.87 18.13
CA LEU A 228 -13.27 19.77 16.69
C LEU A 228 -12.94 21.07 15.96
N LYS A 229 -13.29 22.23 16.52
CA LYS A 229 -12.96 23.52 15.94
C LYS A 229 -11.45 23.74 15.81
N LYS A 230 -10.65 23.39 16.84
CA LYS A 230 -9.18 23.45 16.80
C LYS A 230 -8.52 22.44 15.86
N MET A 231 -9.21 21.36 15.50
CA MET A 231 -8.70 20.36 14.55
C MET A 231 -8.93 20.79 13.09
N TYR A 232 -9.90 21.68 12.83
CA TYR A 232 -10.23 22.17 11.48
C TYR A 232 -9.65 23.57 11.18
N GLU A 233 -9.14 24.30 12.18
CA GLU A 233 -8.30 25.50 12.02
C GLU A 233 -6.81 25.14 11.88
#